data_28bd6c7c1eba42805eed17f32db5541a
#
_entry.id   28bd6c7c1eba42805eed17f32db5541a
#
_cell.length_a   1.000
_cell.length_b   1.000
_cell.length_c   1.000
_cell.angle_alpha   90.00
_cell.angle_beta   90.00
_cell.angle_gamma   90.00
#
_symmetry.space_group_name_H-M   'P 1'
#
loop_
_entity.id
_entity.type
_entity.pdbx_description
1 polymer ?
#
loop_
_entity_poly.entity_id
_entity_poly.type
_entity_poly.pdbx_seq_one_letter_code
_entity_poly.pdbx_strand_id
1 'polypeptide(L)'
;RQMCIRDRALVEAKDEIYRMKSEADREVKERRSEVQRQEHRLQQKEENLDKKIDNLEKKEEAVQRRQAEADERLQEVEQIKKSQFEMLEKVSGFSKEQAKDYMLQMLENELTHEKALKITQYEQQLKEESDEKAREILSTAIQRCASDHVAEVTVSVVPLPNDEMKGRIIGREGRNIRTLENLTGVDLIIDDTPEAITLSCHDPVKREVARLSLEKLIQDGRIHPTRIEETVEKARREVETKIKQDGERAVIETGVHHLHPELMKLLGRMRYRTSYGQNVLEHSIEVAKLAGSMAAELGLDPTLARRAGLLHDIGKSLTHEIEGSHVAIGVELAKKYKESPEVIHAIEAHHGDVEAKTVVACLVQAADAVSAARPGARRENLENYIKRLEKLEAIATSFEGVEKSYAIQAGREIRIILKPEVISDDQMVIVARDIAKKIEEEMDYPGQIKVNVVRETRAVDYAK
;
A
#
# COMPACT_ATOMS: atom_id res chain seq x y z
N ARG A 1 35.07 55.39 -39.53
CA ARG A 1 34.05 55.10 -38.50
C ARG A 1 32.85 54.26 -38.99
N GLN A 2 32.42 54.40 -40.24
CA GLN A 2 31.32 53.63 -40.83
C GLN A 2 31.68 52.19 -41.15
N MET A 3 32.93 51.89 -41.49
CA MET A 3 33.43 50.53 -41.80
C MET A 3 33.46 49.63 -40.52
N CYS A 4 33.85 50.16 -39.35
CA CYS A 4 33.89 49.41 -38.11
C CYS A 4 32.51 49.00 -37.54
N ILE A 5 31.45 49.75 -37.86
CA ILE A 5 30.08 49.45 -37.40
C ILE A 5 29.51 48.28 -38.19
N ARG A 6 29.78 48.26 -39.53
CA ARG A 6 29.33 47.20 -40.43
C ARG A 6 29.99 45.84 -40.12
N ASP A 7 31.30 45.88 -39.80
CA ASP A 7 32.04 44.67 -39.49
C ASP A 7 31.62 44.10 -38.11
N ARG A 8 31.30 44.98 -37.15
CA ARG A 8 30.81 44.59 -35.84
C ARG A 8 29.39 43.96 -35.93
N ALA A 9 28.50 44.56 -36.70
CA ALA A 9 27.17 44.01 -36.97
C ALA A 9 27.23 42.65 -37.70
N LEU A 10 28.24 42.47 -38.55
CA LEU A 10 28.44 41.23 -39.29
C LEU A 10 28.98 40.09 -38.40
N VAL A 11 29.78 40.44 -37.38
CA VAL A 11 30.25 39.50 -36.35
C VAL A 11 29.11 39.14 -35.42
N GLU A 12 28.34 40.11 -34.90
CA GLU A 12 27.16 39.86 -34.05
C GLU A 12 26.12 38.99 -34.77
N ALA A 13 25.83 39.25 -36.04
CA ALA A 13 24.92 38.41 -36.83
C ALA A 13 25.46 36.98 -37.05
N LYS A 14 26.77 36.81 -37.22
CA LYS A 14 27.39 35.47 -37.28
C LYS A 14 27.32 34.72 -35.97
N ASP A 15 27.53 35.39 -34.85
CA ASP A 15 27.42 34.78 -33.53
C ASP A 15 25.97 34.37 -33.21
N GLU A 16 25.01 35.18 -33.61
CA GLU A 16 23.60 34.87 -33.44
C GLU A 16 23.15 33.68 -34.31
N ILE A 17 23.61 33.63 -35.57
CA ILE A 17 23.39 32.47 -36.45
C ILE A 17 24.05 31.22 -35.88
N TYR A 18 25.25 31.35 -35.34
CA TYR A 18 25.93 30.19 -34.69
C TYR A 18 25.21 29.68 -33.47
N ARG A 19 24.67 30.60 -32.62
CA ARG A 19 23.84 30.25 -31.48
C ARG A 19 22.56 29.56 -31.92
N MET A 20 21.80 30.13 -32.81
CA MET A 20 20.57 29.52 -33.35
C MET A 20 20.82 28.14 -33.98
N LYS A 21 21.93 27.99 -34.70
CA LYS A 21 22.31 26.70 -35.29
C LYS A 21 22.66 25.66 -34.19
N SER A 22 23.39 26.08 -33.17
CA SER A 22 23.74 25.22 -32.05
C SER A 22 22.50 24.80 -31.23
N GLU A 23 21.54 25.70 -31.02
CA GLU A 23 20.27 25.40 -30.37
C GLU A 23 19.41 24.45 -31.19
N ALA A 24 19.31 24.71 -32.51
CA ALA A 24 18.58 23.83 -33.43
C ALA A 24 19.19 22.43 -33.49
N ASP A 25 20.52 22.33 -33.58
CA ASP A 25 21.23 21.04 -33.55
C ASP A 25 21.01 20.27 -32.25
N ARG A 26 20.95 21.00 -31.12
CA ARG A 26 20.62 20.40 -29.82
C ARG A 26 19.17 19.91 -29.77
N GLU A 27 18.23 20.71 -30.23
CA GLU A 27 16.81 20.33 -30.25
C GLU A 27 16.56 19.14 -31.20
N VAL A 28 17.22 19.10 -32.35
CA VAL A 28 17.16 17.97 -33.28
C VAL A 28 17.75 16.70 -32.62
N LYS A 29 18.83 16.83 -31.86
CA LYS A 29 19.44 15.70 -31.18
C LYS A 29 18.54 15.19 -30.05
N GLU A 30 17.92 16.08 -29.30
CA GLU A 30 16.96 15.72 -28.26
C GLU A 30 15.72 15.02 -28.86
N ARG A 31 15.14 15.57 -29.89
CA ARG A 31 14.01 14.94 -30.62
C ARG A 31 14.36 13.59 -31.21
N ARG A 32 15.56 13.45 -31.80
CA ARG A 32 16.02 12.14 -32.31
C ARG A 32 16.13 11.09 -31.19
N SER A 33 16.65 11.50 -30.04
CA SER A 33 16.77 10.58 -28.89
C SER A 33 15.41 10.18 -28.33
N GLU A 34 14.44 11.09 -28.40
CA GLU A 34 13.07 10.81 -27.94
C GLU A 34 12.33 9.89 -28.92
N VAL A 35 12.48 10.12 -30.23
CA VAL A 35 11.95 9.23 -31.26
C VAL A 35 12.55 7.82 -31.13
N GLN A 36 13.86 7.69 -30.93
CA GLN A 36 14.50 6.38 -30.70
C GLN A 36 13.96 5.66 -29.46
N ARG A 37 13.68 6.41 -28.39
CA ARG A 37 13.06 5.81 -27.19
C ARG A 37 11.63 5.35 -27.46
N GLN A 38 10.88 6.12 -28.25
CA GLN A 38 9.51 5.75 -28.64
C GLN A 38 9.50 4.54 -29.57
N GLU A 39 10.42 4.50 -30.54
CA GLU A 39 10.59 3.34 -31.44
C GLU A 39 10.93 2.07 -30.67
N HIS A 40 11.88 2.14 -29.74
CA HIS A 40 12.22 0.98 -28.90
C HIS A 40 11.05 0.52 -28.04
N ARG A 41 10.27 1.46 -27.51
CA ARG A 41 9.06 1.15 -26.71
C ARG A 41 7.94 0.56 -27.56
N LEU A 42 7.81 0.99 -28.83
CA LEU A 42 6.88 0.40 -29.78
C LEU A 42 7.30 -1.01 -30.17
N GLN A 43 8.58 -1.23 -30.43
CA GLN A 43 9.13 -2.54 -30.77
C GLN A 43 8.92 -3.55 -29.63
N GLN A 44 9.12 -3.14 -28.37
CA GLN A 44 8.79 -3.98 -27.21
C GLN A 44 7.29 -4.30 -27.10
N LYS A 45 6.44 -3.35 -27.48
CA LYS A 45 4.99 -3.59 -27.49
C LYS A 45 4.58 -4.55 -28.61
N GLU A 46 5.18 -4.42 -29.79
CA GLU A 46 4.98 -5.34 -30.91
C GLU A 46 5.40 -6.78 -30.55
N GLU A 47 6.61 -6.96 -29.98
CA GLU A 47 7.07 -8.28 -29.52
C GLU A 47 6.15 -8.90 -28.45
N ASN A 48 5.59 -8.07 -27.57
CA ASN A 48 4.63 -8.53 -26.58
C ASN A 48 3.25 -8.86 -27.17
N LEU A 49 2.86 -8.12 -28.20
CA LEU A 49 1.63 -8.40 -28.95
C LEU A 49 1.77 -9.70 -29.73
N ASP A 50 2.89 -9.92 -30.43
CA ASP A 50 3.16 -11.12 -31.17
C ASP A 50 3.12 -12.37 -30.26
N LYS A 51 3.77 -12.29 -29.08
CA LYS A 51 3.69 -13.36 -28.06
C LYS A 51 2.26 -13.62 -27.57
N LYS A 52 1.43 -12.58 -27.51
CA LYS A 52 0.01 -12.76 -27.13
C LYS A 52 -0.80 -13.37 -28.27
N ILE A 53 -0.51 -13.00 -29.51
CA ILE A 53 -1.14 -13.57 -30.69
C ILE A 53 -0.80 -15.06 -30.80
N ASP A 54 0.49 -15.43 -30.69
CA ASP A 54 0.92 -16.83 -30.66
C ASP A 54 0.25 -17.66 -29.55
N ASN A 55 0.06 -17.06 -28.37
CA ASN A 55 -0.65 -17.72 -27.29
C ASN A 55 -2.16 -17.84 -27.54
N LEU A 56 -2.75 -16.88 -28.23
CA LEU A 56 -4.15 -16.93 -28.63
C LEU A 56 -4.37 -18.00 -29.72
N GLU A 57 -3.50 -18.05 -30.72
CA GLU A 57 -3.55 -19.07 -31.77
C GLU A 57 -3.44 -20.49 -31.20
N LYS A 58 -2.49 -20.71 -30.27
CA LYS A 58 -2.36 -22.02 -29.58
C LYS A 58 -3.60 -22.37 -28.74
N LYS A 59 -4.25 -21.38 -28.16
CA LYS A 59 -5.52 -21.60 -27.45
C LYS A 59 -6.67 -21.89 -28.40
N GLU A 60 -6.72 -21.19 -29.52
CA GLU A 60 -7.73 -21.44 -30.57
C GLU A 60 -7.59 -22.83 -31.16
N GLU A 61 -6.36 -23.27 -31.49
CA GLU A 61 -6.09 -24.64 -31.94
C GLU A 61 -6.50 -25.69 -30.89
N ALA A 62 -6.21 -25.41 -29.60
CA ALA A 62 -6.60 -26.31 -28.51
C ALA A 62 -8.13 -26.39 -28.33
N VAL A 63 -8.84 -25.27 -28.53
CA VAL A 63 -10.30 -25.21 -28.50
C VAL A 63 -10.89 -25.97 -29.69
N GLN A 64 -10.37 -25.76 -30.92
CA GLN A 64 -10.81 -26.47 -32.12
C GLN A 64 -10.58 -27.96 -32.00
N ARG A 65 -9.42 -28.40 -31.44
CA ARG A 65 -9.16 -29.83 -31.20
C ARG A 65 -10.15 -30.42 -30.20
N ARG A 66 -10.45 -29.72 -29.10
CA ARG A 66 -11.45 -30.18 -28.13
C ARG A 66 -12.86 -30.21 -28.70
N GLN A 67 -13.17 -29.30 -29.62
CA GLN A 67 -14.45 -29.27 -30.30
C GLN A 67 -14.58 -30.46 -31.26
N ALA A 68 -13.54 -30.75 -32.01
CA ALA A 68 -13.50 -31.94 -32.88
C ALA A 68 -13.61 -33.27 -32.10
N GLU A 69 -12.89 -33.36 -30.95
CA GLU A 69 -12.99 -34.54 -30.05
C GLU A 69 -14.39 -34.66 -29.42
N ALA A 70 -15.06 -33.54 -29.13
CA ALA A 70 -16.43 -33.52 -28.61
C ALA A 70 -17.43 -33.96 -29.67
N ASP A 71 -17.25 -33.53 -30.93
CA ASP A 71 -18.10 -33.93 -32.06
C ASP A 71 -17.93 -35.43 -32.42
N GLU A 72 -16.69 -35.92 -32.33
CA GLU A 72 -16.38 -37.36 -32.54
C GLU A 72 -17.06 -38.22 -31.44
N ARG A 73 -16.94 -37.81 -30.17
CA ARG A 73 -17.64 -38.49 -29.06
C ARG A 73 -19.15 -38.42 -29.16
N LEU A 74 -19.70 -37.32 -29.68
CA LEU A 74 -21.14 -37.21 -29.94
C LEU A 74 -21.59 -38.22 -30.98
N GLN A 75 -20.80 -38.42 -32.04
CA GLN A 75 -21.10 -39.43 -33.07
C GLN A 75 -20.99 -40.87 -32.52
N GLU A 76 -19.99 -41.15 -31.69
CA GLU A 76 -19.90 -42.46 -31.01
C GLU A 76 -21.09 -42.72 -30.09
N VAL A 77 -21.52 -41.71 -29.31
CA VAL A 77 -22.70 -41.82 -28.44
C VAL A 77 -23.98 -42.04 -29.24
N GLU A 78 -24.14 -41.42 -30.43
CA GLU A 78 -25.27 -41.67 -31.31
C GLU A 78 -25.25 -43.10 -31.88
N GLN A 79 -24.08 -43.62 -32.24
CA GLN A 79 -23.95 -44.99 -32.68
C GLN A 79 -24.24 -46.00 -31.57
N ILE A 80 -23.74 -45.76 -30.36
CA ILE A 80 -24.03 -46.58 -29.18
C ILE A 80 -25.53 -46.54 -28.85
N LYS A 81 -26.14 -45.38 -28.89
CA LYS A 81 -27.60 -45.22 -28.73
C LYS A 81 -28.37 -46.08 -29.75
N LYS A 82 -27.97 -46.00 -31.01
CA LYS A 82 -28.59 -46.79 -32.09
C LYS A 82 -28.44 -48.29 -31.88
N SER A 83 -27.26 -48.74 -31.49
CA SER A 83 -27.02 -50.16 -31.20
C SER A 83 -27.76 -50.64 -29.94
N GLN A 84 -27.90 -49.78 -28.91
CA GLN A 84 -28.72 -50.08 -27.74
C GLN A 84 -30.21 -50.17 -28.04
N PHE A 85 -30.72 -49.27 -28.93
CA PHE A 85 -32.09 -49.39 -29.43
C PHE A 85 -32.34 -50.67 -30.20
N GLU A 86 -31.42 -51.06 -31.09
CA GLU A 86 -31.49 -52.32 -31.85
C GLU A 86 -31.37 -53.55 -30.94
N MET A 87 -30.59 -53.44 -29.82
CA MET A 87 -30.48 -54.50 -28.83
C MET A 87 -31.75 -54.61 -27.96
N LEU A 88 -32.34 -53.46 -27.59
CA LEU A 88 -33.60 -53.39 -26.89
C LEU A 88 -34.78 -53.92 -27.75
N GLU A 89 -34.80 -53.65 -29.03
CA GLU A 89 -35.77 -54.24 -29.97
C GLU A 89 -35.59 -55.75 -30.09
N LYS A 90 -34.35 -56.30 -30.07
CA LYS A 90 -34.06 -57.73 -30.08
C LYS A 90 -34.40 -58.46 -28.77
N VAL A 91 -34.37 -57.78 -27.65
CA VAL A 91 -34.67 -58.31 -26.31
C VAL A 91 -36.12 -58.03 -25.93
N SER A 92 -37.06 -57.93 -26.89
CA SER A 92 -38.44 -57.54 -26.70
C SER A 92 -39.22 -58.41 -25.69
N GLY A 93 -39.00 -58.10 -24.39
CA GLY A 93 -39.76 -58.50 -23.25
C GLY A 93 -40.09 -57.30 -22.31
N PHE A 94 -39.57 -56.12 -22.64
CA PHE A 94 -39.92 -54.90 -21.86
C PHE A 94 -41.20 -54.28 -22.39
N SER A 95 -42.11 -53.91 -21.47
CA SER A 95 -43.23 -53.04 -21.82
C SER A 95 -42.72 -51.66 -22.27
N LYS A 96 -43.45 -51.01 -23.16
CA LYS A 96 -43.10 -49.67 -23.68
C LYS A 96 -42.82 -48.65 -22.52
N GLU A 97 -43.48 -48.81 -21.39
CA GLU A 97 -43.32 -48.01 -20.21
C GLU A 97 -42.01 -48.29 -19.44
N GLN A 98 -41.67 -49.58 -19.31
CA GLN A 98 -40.41 -49.98 -18.64
C GLN A 98 -39.18 -49.57 -19.45
N ALA A 99 -39.22 -49.61 -20.78
CA ALA A 99 -38.14 -49.12 -21.64
C ALA A 99 -38.00 -47.59 -21.55
N LYS A 100 -39.11 -46.86 -21.43
CA LYS A 100 -39.13 -45.43 -21.26
C LYS A 100 -38.55 -44.99 -19.89
N ASP A 101 -38.94 -45.69 -18.83
CA ASP A 101 -38.43 -45.39 -17.47
C ASP A 101 -36.95 -45.68 -17.32
N TYR A 102 -36.46 -46.77 -17.93
CA TYR A 102 -35.00 -47.09 -17.97
C TYR A 102 -34.23 -46.02 -18.75
N MET A 103 -34.76 -45.59 -19.92
CA MET A 103 -34.10 -44.53 -20.70
C MET A 103 -34.12 -43.17 -19.96
N LEU A 104 -35.20 -42.84 -19.25
CA LEU A 104 -35.27 -41.63 -18.45
C LEU A 104 -34.27 -41.68 -17.31
N GLN A 105 -34.08 -42.81 -16.66
CA GLN A 105 -33.13 -42.99 -15.57
C GLN A 105 -31.67 -42.90 -16.06
N MET A 106 -31.36 -43.44 -17.22
CA MET A 106 -30.04 -43.26 -17.85
C MET A 106 -29.77 -41.80 -18.24
N LEU A 107 -30.78 -41.14 -18.81
CA LEU A 107 -30.68 -39.71 -19.19
C LEU A 107 -30.52 -38.78 -17.96
N GLU A 108 -31.21 -39.08 -16.87
CA GLU A 108 -31.03 -38.35 -15.60
C GLU A 108 -29.62 -38.47 -15.04
N ASN A 109 -29.03 -39.64 -15.08
CA ASN A 109 -27.67 -39.88 -14.63
C ASN A 109 -26.63 -39.15 -15.49
N GLU A 110 -26.75 -39.19 -16.82
CA GLU A 110 -25.87 -38.42 -17.74
C GLU A 110 -26.04 -36.91 -17.55
N LEU A 111 -27.28 -36.43 -17.50
CA LEU A 111 -27.55 -34.99 -17.24
C LEU A 111 -27.03 -34.52 -15.88
N THR A 112 -27.04 -35.39 -14.87
CA THR A 112 -26.50 -35.04 -13.54
C THR A 112 -24.98 -34.89 -13.59
N HIS A 113 -24.29 -35.77 -14.36
CA HIS A 113 -22.86 -35.67 -14.56
C HIS A 113 -22.47 -34.44 -15.39
N GLU A 114 -23.16 -34.15 -16.49
CA GLU A 114 -22.92 -32.97 -17.31
C GLU A 114 -23.22 -31.66 -16.54
N LYS A 115 -24.28 -31.65 -15.74
CA LYS A 115 -24.57 -30.51 -14.85
C LYS A 115 -23.45 -30.28 -13.82
N ALA A 116 -22.95 -31.33 -13.19
CA ALA A 116 -21.86 -31.25 -12.24
C ALA A 116 -20.59 -30.68 -12.89
N LEU A 117 -20.22 -31.17 -14.08
CA LEU A 117 -19.06 -30.65 -14.84
C LEU A 117 -19.24 -29.19 -15.25
N LYS A 118 -20.42 -28.81 -15.71
CA LYS A 118 -20.71 -27.39 -16.05
C LYS A 118 -20.69 -26.49 -14.84
N ILE A 119 -21.24 -26.92 -13.71
CA ILE A 119 -21.21 -26.14 -12.46
C ILE A 119 -19.74 -25.92 -12.04
N THR A 120 -18.92 -26.94 -12.04
CA THR A 120 -17.50 -26.81 -11.68
C THR A 120 -16.73 -25.87 -12.64
N GLN A 121 -17.01 -25.95 -13.95
CA GLN A 121 -16.42 -25.04 -14.94
C GLN A 121 -16.85 -23.59 -14.73
N TYR A 122 -18.16 -23.37 -14.46
CA TYR A 122 -18.68 -22.04 -14.18
C TYR A 122 -18.14 -21.46 -12.87
N GLU A 123 -18.02 -22.26 -11.83
CA GLU A 123 -17.45 -21.83 -10.55
C GLU A 123 -15.98 -21.41 -10.70
N GLN A 124 -15.21 -22.18 -11.46
CA GLN A 124 -13.81 -21.84 -11.72
C GLN A 124 -13.67 -20.59 -12.58
N GLN A 125 -14.47 -20.45 -13.63
CA GLN A 125 -14.48 -19.28 -14.50
C GLN A 125 -14.94 -18.02 -13.73
N LEU A 126 -15.98 -18.16 -12.92
CA LEU A 126 -16.47 -17.06 -12.07
C LEU A 126 -15.40 -16.60 -11.05
N LYS A 127 -14.63 -17.54 -10.52
CA LYS A 127 -13.54 -17.22 -9.59
C LYS A 127 -12.40 -16.47 -10.30
N GLU A 128 -11.99 -16.91 -11.47
CA GLU A 128 -10.94 -16.25 -12.26
C GLU A 128 -11.35 -14.84 -12.72
N GLU A 129 -12.59 -14.67 -13.22
CA GLU A 129 -13.14 -13.39 -13.62
C GLU A 129 -13.33 -12.44 -12.41
N SER A 130 -13.72 -12.99 -11.25
CA SER A 130 -13.87 -12.24 -10.02
C SER A 130 -12.52 -11.72 -9.49
N ASP A 131 -11.47 -12.55 -9.53
CA ASP A 131 -10.12 -12.17 -9.10
C ASP A 131 -9.50 -11.10 -10.02
N GLU A 132 -9.73 -11.20 -11.33
CA GLU A 132 -9.26 -10.19 -12.29
C GLU A 132 -9.97 -8.85 -12.09
N LYS A 133 -11.29 -8.88 -11.94
CA LYS A 133 -12.10 -7.69 -11.71
C LYS A 133 -11.82 -7.04 -10.37
N ALA A 134 -11.57 -7.83 -9.33
CA ALA A 134 -11.15 -7.32 -8.02
C ALA A 134 -9.79 -6.60 -8.11
N ARG A 135 -8.81 -7.13 -8.84
CA ARG A 135 -7.52 -6.46 -9.07
C ARG A 135 -7.66 -5.16 -9.84
N GLU A 136 -8.53 -5.11 -10.84
CA GLU A 136 -8.79 -3.89 -11.62
C GLU A 136 -9.42 -2.79 -10.74
N ILE A 137 -10.43 -3.14 -9.94
CA ILE A 137 -11.08 -2.22 -8.98
C ILE A 137 -10.07 -1.68 -7.97
N LEU A 138 -9.26 -2.55 -7.36
CA LEU A 138 -8.23 -2.17 -6.41
C LEU A 138 -7.16 -1.28 -7.05
N SER A 139 -6.69 -1.62 -8.26
CA SER A 139 -5.71 -0.83 -9.01
C SER A 139 -6.23 0.56 -9.32
N THR A 140 -7.49 0.69 -9.75
CA THR A 140 -8.14 1.96 -10.05
C THR A 140 -8.33 2.80 -8.78
N ALA A 141 -8.74 2.17 -7.67
CA ALA A 141 -8.90 2.83 -6.38
C ALA A 141 -7.56 3.35 -5.84
N ILE A 142 -6.49 2.53 -5.89
CA ILE A 142 -5.12 2.94 -5.49
C ILE A 142 -4.62 4.10 -6.34
N GLN A 143 -4.82 4.06 -7.65
CA GLN A 143 -4.35 5.09 -8.58
C GLN A 143 -5.01 6.45 -8.33
N ARG A 144 -6.28 6.47 -7.90
CA ARG A 144 -7.00 7.70 -7.56
C ARG A 144 -6.55 8.33 -6.24
N CYS A 145 -5.97 7.54 -5.32
CA CYS A 145 -5.58 7.99 -3.98
C CYS A 145 -4.06 8.19 -3.81
N ALA A 146 -3.23 7.86 -4.79
CA ALA A 146 -1.77 7.81 -4.69
C ALA A 146 -1.05 9.16 -4.72
N SER A 147 -1.73 10.30 -4.56
CA SER A 147 -1.17 11.60 -4.93
C SER A 147 -0.38 12.36 -3.87
N ASP A 148 -0.37 12.00 -2.58
CA ASP A 148 0.32 12.83 -1.58
C ASP A 148 1.21 12.07 -0.59
N HIS A 149 2.49 12.43 -0.63
CA HIS A 149 3.55 11.91 0.21
C HIS A 149 3.72 12.82 1.44
N VAL A 150 3.30 12.39 2.62
CA VAL A 150 3.55 13.09 3.88
C VAL A 150 4.58 12.35 4.72
N ALA A 151 5.70 13.03 4.96
CA ALA A 151 6.76 12.58 5.85
C ALA A 151 6.51 13.15 7.25
N GLU A 152 6.13 12.33 8.21
CA GLU A 152 6.00 12.78 9.59
C GLU A 152 7.06 12.19 10.53
N VAL A 153 7.61 13.06 11.38
CA VAL A 153 8.63 12.74 12.38
C VAL A 153 7.96 12.59 13.74
N THR A 154 8.25 11.51 14.46
CA THR A 154 7.69 11.20 15.79
C THR A 154 8.25 12.04 16.93
N VAL A 155 9.31 12.82 16.70
CA VAL A 155 9.96 13.68 17.68
C VAL A 155 9.82 15.12 17.24
N SER A 156 9.33 15.99 18.13
CA SER A 156 9.25 17.43 17.85
C SER A 156 10.53 18.10 18.29
N VAL A 157 11.35 18.48 17.31
CA VAL A 157 12.56 19.28 17.54
C VAL A 157 12.28 20.72 17.14
N VAL A 158 12.61 21.67 18.01
CA VAL A 158 12.48 23.10 17.75
C VAL A 158 13.88 23.65 17.49
N PRO A 159 14.15 24.18 16.28
CA PRO A 159 15.43 24.79 15.98
C PRO A 159 15.58 26.12 16.70
N LEU A 160 16.77 26.41 17.17
CA LEU A 160 17.15 27.66 17.82
C LEU A 160 18.03 28.49 16.87
N PRO A 161 17.90 29.80 16.89
CA PRO A 161 18.78 30.71 16.11
C PRO A 161 20.25 30.65 16.54
N ASN A 162 20.52 30.34 17.81
CA ASN A 162 21.83 30.16 18.42
C ASN A 162 21.70 29.43 19.76
N ASP A 163 22.80 28.90 20.29
CA ASP A 163 22.81 28.21 21.60
C ASP A 163 22.59 29.12 22.81
N GLU A 164 22.84 30.43 22.71
CA GLU A 164 22.53 31.38 23.79
C GLU A 164 21.02 31.37 24.13
N MET A 165 20.19 31.05 23.17
CA MET A 165 18.74 30.95 23.37
C MET A 165 18.36 29.84 24.37
N LYS A 166 19.16 28.75 24.47
CA LYS A 166 18.96 27.69 25.48
C LYS A 166 18.97 28.28 26.89
N GLY A 167 19.97 29.11 27.22
CA GLY A 167 20.06 29.77 28.51
C GLY A 167 18.87 30.67 28.83
N ARG A 168 18.33 31.38 27.83
CA ARG A 168 17.13 32.24 27.99
C ARG A 168 15.86 31.42 28.19
N ILE A 169 15.73 30.29 27.51
CA ILE A 169 14.60 29.36 27.65
C ILE A 169 14.64 28.70 29.04
N ILE A 170 15.81 28.29 29.51
CA ILE A 170 15.98 27.78 30.87
C ILE A 170 15.62 28.84 31.89
N GLY A 171 16.17 30.02 31.72
CA GLY A 171 16.00 31.14 32.64
C GLY A 171 16.76 30.96 33.96
N ARG A 172 16.75 31.97 34.82
CA ARG A 172 17.41 31.91 36.14
C ARG A 172 16.83 30.74 36.95
N GLU A 173 17.68 29.87 37.44
CA GLU A 173 17.30 28.70 38.25
C GLU A 173 16.25 27.76 37.59
N GLY A 174 16.18 27.76 36.27
CA GLY A 174 15.20 26.95 35.53
C GLY A 174 13.76 27.47 35.60
N ARG A 175 13.55 28.74 35.93
CA ARG A 175 12.21 29.30 36.14
C ARG A 175 11.36 29.30 34.88
N ASN A 176 11.91 29.64 33.74
CA ASN A 176 11.16 29.72 32.49
C ASN A 176 10.81 28.33 31.96
N ILE A 177 11.76 27.40 31.97
CA ILE A 177 11.52 26.03 31.51
C ILE A 177 10.46 25.34 32.36
N ARG A 178 10.56 25.41 33.70
CA ARG A 178 9.53 24.85 34.59
C ARG A 178 8.14 25.46 34.37
N THR A 179 8.08 26.79 34.09
CA THR A 179 6.79 27.42 33.78
C THR A 179 6.20 26.85 32.48
N LEU A 180 7.01 26.68 31.45
CA LEU A 180 6.56 26.13 30.17
C LEU A 180 6.12 24.66 30.30
N GLU A 181 6.91 23.85 31.01
CA GLU A 181 6.61 22.42 31.28
C GLU A 181 5.32 22.27 32.10
N ASN A 182 5.17 23.06 33.19
CA ASN A 182 3.96 23.02 34.01
C ASN A 182 2.69 23.41 33.24
N LEU A 183 2.78 24.42 32.37
CA LEU A 183 1.63 24.92 31.62
C LEU A 183 1.26 23.99 30.45
N THR A 184 2.23 23.38 29.82
CA THR A 184 1.99 22.54 28.64
C THR A 184 1.84 21.06 28.99
N GLY A 185 2.46 20.62 30.09
CA GLY A 185 2.58 19.20 30.44
C GLY A 185 3.52 18.44 29.51
N VAL A 186 4.52 19.13 28.94
CA VAL A 186 5.52 18.60 27.98
C VAL A 186 6.91 18.79 28.58
N ASP A 187 7.72 17.75 28.60
CA ASP A 187 9.11 17.82 29.04
C ASP A 187 9.99 18.41 27.94
N LEU A 188 10.83 19.38 28.31
CA LEU A 188 11.79 20.01 27.43
C LEU A 188 13.18 19.41 27.68
N ILE A 189 13.68 18.65 26.72
CA ILE A 189 15.02 18.07 26.77
C ILE A 189 16.00 19.04 26.10
N ILE A 190 16.87 19.61 26.94
CA ILE A 190 17.93 20.51 26.48
C ILE A 190 19.26 19.80 26.73
N ASP A 191 19.82 19.23 25.70
CA ASP A 191 21.08 18.50 25.67
C ASP A 191 22.17 19.28 24.91
N ASP A 192 23.28 18.62 24.65
CA ASP A 192 24.42 19.19 23.91
C ASP A 192 24.18 19.29 22.39
N THR A 193 23.01 18.87 21.89
CA THR A 193 22.66 18.99 20.46
C THR A 193 22.69 20.47 20.06
N PRO A 194 23.52 20.88 19.08
CA PRO A 194 23.63 22.28 18.70
C PRO A 194 22.29 22.85 18.20
N GLU A 195 21.96 24.05 18.64
CA GLU A 195 20.84 24.85 18.10
C GLU A 195 19.49 24.12 18.03
N ALA A 196 19.22 23.24 18.99
CA ALA A 196 17.96 22.48 19.04
C ALA A 196 17.47 22.23 20.47
N ILE A 197 16.15 22.10 20.62
CA ILE A 197 15.48 21.61 21.84
C ILE A 197 14.51 20.52 21.43
N THR A 198 14.54 19.42 22.16
CA THR A 198 13.65 18.28 21.95
C THR A 198 12.48 18.34 22.93
N LEU A 199 11.26 18.19 22.40
CA LEU A 199 10.02 18.14 23.16
C LEU A 199 9.56 16.70 23.33
N SER A 200 9.31 16.25 24.55
CA SER A 200 8.85 14.89 24.88
C SER A 200 7.49 14.95 25.58
N CYS A 201 6.51 14.28 24.99
CA CYS A 201 5.19 14.11 25.60
C CYS A 201 4.43 12.99 24.88
N HIS A 202 3.67 12.21 25.61
CA HIS A 202 2.78 11.18 25.05
C HIS A 202 1.60 11.78 24.26
N ASP A 203 1.09 12.95 24.70
CA ASP A 203 0.00 13.65 24.01
C ASP A 203 0.55 14.50 22.87
N PRO A 204 0.25 14.14 21.60
CA PRO A 204 0.77 14.88 20.45
C PRO A 204 0.18 16.29 20.32
N VAL A 205 -1.03 16.53 20.85
CA VAL A 205 -1.65 17.86 20.84
C VAL A 205 -0.95 18.78 21.82
N LYS A 206 -0.65 18.31 23.04
CA LYS A 206 0.13 19.08 24.02
C LYS A 206 1.53 19.38 23.49
N ARG A 207 2.18 18.40 22.84
CA ARG A 207 3.48 18.58 22.22
C ARG A 207 3.46 19.66 21.13
N GLU A 208 2.41 19.71 20.30
CA GLU A 208 2.26 20.75 19.28
C GLU A 208 2.01 22.14 19.92
N VAL A 209 1.21 22.21 20.98
CA VAL A 209 1.04 23.47 21.76
C VAL A 209 2.38 23.96 22.31
N ALA A 210 3.19 23.06 22.88
CA ALA A 210 4.51 23.40 23.39
C ALA A 210 5.45 23.87 22.27
N ARG A 211 5.48 23.15 21.14
CA ARG A 211 6.27 23.49 19.95
C ARG A 211 5.94 24.90 19.44
N LEU A 212 4.66 25.15 19.20
CA LEU A 212 4.19 26.43 18.69
C LEU A 212 4.44 27.58 19.70
N SER A 213 4.30 27.28 20.99
CA SER A 213 4.61 28.28 22.06
C SER A 213 6.08 28.62 22.05
N LEU A 214 6.96 27.63 22.00
CA LEU A 214 8.39 27.82 22.01
C LEU A 214 8.87 28.58 20.77
N GLU A 215 8.38 28.25 19.58
CA GLU A 215 8.68 28.97 18.33
C GLU A 215 8.30 30.47 18.43
N LYS A 216 7.11 30.75 18.94
CA LYS A 216 6.64 32.13 19.13
C LYS A 216 7.48 32.89 20.17
N LEU A 217 7.89 32.25 21.25
CA LEU A 217 8.75 32.84 22.26
C LEU A 217 10.15 33.13 21.73
N ILE A 218 10.71 32.24 20.93
CA ILE A 218 11.99 32.41 20.25
C ILE A 218 11.92 33.58 19.27
N GLN A 219 10.87 33.64 18.47
CA GLN A 219 10.65 34.71 17.49
C GLN A 219 10.44 36.09 18.14
N ASP A 220 9.66 36.14 19.23
CA ASP A 220 9.42 37.37 20.00
C ASP A 220 10.66 37.80 20.82
N GLY A 221 11.51 36.86 21.20
CA GLY A 221 12.71 37.10 21.98
C GLY A 221 12.46 37.46 23.47
N ARG A 222 11.22 37.62 23.94
CA ARG A 222 10.86 37.92 25.31
C ARG A 222 10.43 36.68 26.05
N ILE A 223 11.35 36.07 26.82
CA ILE A 223 11.10 34.81 27.52
C ILE A 223 11.11 35.07 29.03
N HIS A 224 9.91 35.19 29.60
CA HIS A 224 9.67 35.30 31.03
C HIS A 224 8.29 34.70 31.40
N PRO A 225 8.03 34.30 32.63
CA PRO A 225 6.85 33.50 33.00
C PRO A 225 5.52 34.07 32.48
N THR A 226 5.21 35.34 32.71
CA THR A 226 3.95 35.94 32.25
C THR A 226 3.79 35.88 30.73
N ARG A 227 4.89 36.10 29.99
CA ARG A 227 4.86 36.01 28.52
C ARG A 227 4.71 34.57 28.04
N ILE A 228 5.27 33.61 28.78
CA ILE A 228 5.08 32.17 28.52
C ILE A 228 3.60 31.80 28.69
N GLU A 229 2.96 32.22 29.79
CA GLU A 229 1.53 32.00 30.04
C GLU A 229 0.66 32.53 28.90
N GLU A 230 0.84 33.80 28.52
CA GLU A 230 0.10 34.41 27.40
C GLU A 230 0.30 33.67 26.09
N THR A 231 1.54 33.23 25.80
CA THR A 231 1.88 32.58 24.56
C THR A 231 1.34 31.18 24.50
N VAL A 232 1.40 30.40 25.58
CA VAL A 232 0.82 29.06 25.70
C VAL A 232 -0.69 29.09 25.50
N GLU A 233 -1.38 30.04 26.16
CA GLU A 233 -2.83 30.18 26.02
C GLU A 233 -3.24 30.53 24.57
N LYS A 234 -2.47 31.42 23.94
CA LYS A 234 -2.68 31.75 22.52
C LYS A 234 -2.41 30.55 21.60
N ALA A 235 -1.35 29.79 21.85
CA ALA A 235 -1.04 28.59 21.09
C ALA A 235 -2.12 27.49 21.24
N ARG A 236 -2.66 27.30 22.44
CA ARG A 236 -3.79 26.37 22.67
C ARG A 236 -4.99 26.72 21.80
N ARG A 237 -5.41 27.99 21.81
CA ARG A 237 -6.55 28.44 20.97
C ARG A 237 -6.29 28.26 19.49
N GLU A 238 -5.06 28.49 19.05
CA GLU A 238 -4.67 28.29 17.64
C GLU A 238 -4.69 26.82 17.24
N VAL A 239 -4.15 25.93 18.06
CA VAL A 239 -4.19 24.48 17.85
C VAL A 239 -5.64 23.96 17.88
N GLU A 240 -6.48 24.43 18.81
CA GLU A 240 -7.90 24.05 18.84
C GLU A 240 -8.65 24.50 17.58
N THR A 241 -8.37 25.70 17.09
CA THR A 241 -8.95 26.21 15.84
C THR A 241 -8.51 25.36 14.67
N LYS A 242 -7.24 24.97 14.61
CA LYS A 242 -6.70 24.14 13.56
C LYS A 242 -7.25 22.70 13.59
N ILE A 243 -7.40 22.13 14.79
CA ILE A 243 -8.09 20.83 14.97
C ILE A 243 -9.49 20.87 14.35
N LYS A 244 -10.25 21.92 14.64
CA LYS A 244 -11.59 22.08 14.07
C LYS A 244 -11.54 22.17 12.54
N GLN A 245 -10.65 22.99 12.00
CA GLN A 245 -10.48 23.17 10.55
C GLN A 245 -10.05 21.87 9.85
N ASP A 246 -9.09 21.11 10.44
CA ASP A 246 -8.64 19.85 9.87
C ASP A 246 -9.76 18.77 9.89
N GLY A 247 -10.58 18.73 10.93
CA GLY A 247 -11.78 17.89 10.98
C GLY A 247 -12.82 18.26 9.93
N GLU A 248 -13.12 19.56 9.77
CA GLU A 248 -14.03 20.05 8.73
C GLU A 248 -13.49 19.76 7.32
N ARG A 249 -12.19 19.94 7.10
CA ARG A 249 -11.52 19.59 5.84
C ARG A 249 -11.69 18.10 5.49
N ALA A 250 -11.44 17.21 6.46
CA ALA A 250 -11.57 15.77 6.24
C ALA A 250 -13.01 15.36 5.84
N VAL A 251 -14.01 15.95 6.48
CA VAL A 251 -15.43 15.74 6.18
C VAL A 251 -15.77 16.22 4.76
N ILE A 252 -15.32 17.41 4.37
CA ILE A 252 -15.54 17.97 3.04
C ILE A 252 -14.85 17.13 1.97
N GLU A 253 -13.59 16.78 2.20
CA GLU A 253 -12.76 16.05 1.24
C GLU A 253 -13.26 14.63 0.95
N THR A 254 -13.83 13.98 1.96
CA THR A 254 -14.42 12.64 1.82
C THR A 254 -15.89 12.66 1.38
N GLY A 255 -16.55 13.83 1.39
CA GLY A 255 -17.95 13.96 1.08
C GLY A 255 -18.89 13.33 2.12
N VAL A 256 -18.42 13.17 3.35
CA VAL A 256 -19.22 12.66 4.47
C VAL A 256 -20.01 13.82 5.06
N HIS A 257 -21.35 13.75 5.02
CA HIS A 257 -22.22 14.80 5.53
C HIS A 257 -22.82 14.43 6.89
N HIS A 258 -23.24 15.44 7.65
CA HIS A 258 -23.98 15.28 8.93
C HIS A 258 -23.21 14.48 9.99
N LEU A 259 -21.88 14.68 10.07
CA LEU A 259 -21.08 14.14 11.15
C LEU A 259 -21.28 14.99 12.43
N HIS A 260 -21.36 14.31 13.59
CA HIS A 260 -21.48 15.02 14.86
C HIS A 260 -20.27 15.94 15.11
N PRO A 261 -20.45 17.20 15.59
CA PRO A 261 -19.34 18.16 15.79
C PRO A 261 -18.19 17.63 16.65
N GLU A 262 -18.50 16.84 17.68
CA GLU A 262 -17.46 16.22 18.52
C GLU A 262 -16.66 15.15 17.75
N LEU A 263 -17.29 14.36 16.88
CA LEU A 263 -16.57 13.42 16.03
C LEU A 263 -15.66 14.15 15.03
N MET A 264 -16.10 15.29 14.48
CA MET A 264 -15.25 16.14 13.62
C MET A 264 -14.05 16.69 14.40
N LYS A 265 -14.23 17.10 15.65
CA LYS A 265 -13.14 17.55 16.52
C LYS A 265 -12.15 16.41 16.80
N LEU A 266 -12.65 15.20 17.06
CA LEU A 266 -11.81 14.02 17.28
C LEU A 266 -11.05 13.63 16.02
N LEU A 267 -11.66 13.69 14.83
CA LEU A 267 -10.97 13.53 13.55
C LEU A 267 -9.81 14.54 13.39
N GLY A 268 -10.07 15.82 13.68
CA GLY A 268 -9.03 16.84 13.60
C GLY A 268 -7.86 16.58 14.54
N ARG A 269 -8.10 16.00 15.73
CA ARG A 269 -7.02 15.59 16.67
C ARG A 269 -6.10 14.52 16.08
N MET A 270 -6.64 13.64 15.21
CA MET A 270 -5.86 12.60 14.55
C MET A 270 -4.77 13.16 13.62
N ARG A 271 -4.86 14.42 13.21
CA ARG A 271 -3.81 15.14 12.47
C ARG A 271 -2.46 15.11 13.16
N TYR A 272 -2.46 15.17 14.49
CA TYR A 272 -1.24 15.25 15.30
C TYR A 272 -0.70 13.87 15.69
N ARG A 273 -1.38 12.80 15.28
CA ARG A 273 -0.99 11.42 15.59
C ARG A 273 -0.43 10.69 14.40
N THR A 274 0.71 10.05 14.62
CA THR A 274 1.33 9.13 13.67
C THR A 274 1.21 7.70 14.19
N SER A 275 0.81 6.78 13.33
CA SER A 275 0.73 5.35 13.62
C SER A 275 1.41 4.59 12.50
N TYR A 276 2.39 3.75 12.84
CA TYR A 276 3.19 3.00 11.86
C TYR A 276 3.81 3.86 10.74
N GLY A 277 4.17 5.09 11.07
CA GLY A 277 4.78 6.03 10.12
C GLY A 277 3.80 6.81 9.24
N GLN A 278 2.49 6.57 9.36
CA GLN A 278 1.44 7.32 8.67
C GLN A 278 0.76 8.32 9.59
N ASN A 279 0.39 9.48 9.06
CA ASN A 279 -0.53 10.38 9.72
C ASN A 279 -1.93 9.76 9.77
N VAL A 280 -2.50 9.63 10.98
CA VAL A 280 -3.74 8.87 11.17
C VAL A 280 -4.94 9.55 10.49
N LEU A 281 -5.00 10.88 10.44
CA LEU A 281 -6.07 11.59 9.73
C LEU A 281 -6.01 11.38 8.21
N GLU A 282 -4.82 11.55 7.62
CA GLU A 282 -4.63 11.37 6.18
C GLU A 282 -4.88 9.91 5.77
N HIS A 283 -4.44 8.96 6.60
CA HIS A 283 -4.77 7.55 6.42
C HIS A 283 -6.28 7.30 6.42
N SER A 284 -7.02 7.86 7.40
CA SER A 284 -8.48 7.71 7.48
C SER A 284 -9.20 8.33 6.29
N ILE A 285 -8.72 9.47 5.77
CA ILE A 285 -9.23 10.10 4.54
C ILE A 285 -8.98 9.17 3.34
N GLU A 286 -7.80 8.59 3.23
CA GLU A 286 -7.45 7.65 2.16
C GLU A 286 -8.31 6.39 2.22
N VAL A 287 -8.45 5.75 3.39
CA VAL A 287 -9.32 4.58 3.59
C VAL A 287 -10.77 4.90 3.21
N ALA A 288 -11.27 6.09 3.59
CA ALA A 288 -12.61 6.54 3.19
C ALA A 288 -12.77 6.64 1.67
N LYS A 289 -11.80 7.22 0.97
CA LYS A 289 -11.81 7.34 -0.50
C LYS A 289 -11.74 5.97 -1.18
N LEU A 290 -10.85 5.10 -0.72
CA LEU A 290 -10.69 3.73 -1.23
C LEU A 290 -11.96 2.91 -1.04
N ALA A 291 -12.50 2.86 0.20
CA ALA A 291 -13.73 2.14 0.51
C ALA A 291 -14.92 2.68 -0.30
N GLY A 292 -15.02 4.01 -0.44
CA GLY A 292 -16.07 4.64 -1.25
C GLY A 292 -15.95 4.33 -2.74
N SER A 293 -14.72 4.28 -3.28
CA SER A 293 -14.50 3.91 -4.68
C SER A 293 -14.86 2.45 -4.94
N MET A 294 -14.42 1.55 -4.08
CA MET A 294 -14.76 0.12 -4.17
C MET A 294 -16.27 -0.12 -4.02
N ALA A 295 -16.94 0.58 -3.10
CA ALA A 295 -18.38 0.50 -2.96
C ALA A 295 -19.12 0.95 -4.22
N ALA A 296 -18.69 2.05 -4.84
CA ALA A 296 -19.29 2.54 -6.09
C ALA A 296 -19.14 1.55 -7.25
N GLU A 297 -17.96 0.92 -7.40
CA GLU A 297 -17.72 -0.10 -8.43
C GLU A 297 -18.56 -1.38 -8.21
N LEU A 298 -18.91 -1.68 -6.96
CA LEU A 298 -19.80 -2.79 -6.61
C LEU A 298 -21.30 -2.41 -6.64
N GLY A 299 -21.63 -1.16 -7.01
CA GLY A 299 -23.00 -0.67 -7.04
C GLY A 299 -23.64 -0.47 -5.65
N LEU A 300 -22.83 -0.31 -4.61
CA LEU A 300 -23.25 -0.05 -3.24
C LEU A 300 -23.24 1.46 -2.93
N ASP A 301 -23.83 1.86 -1.80
CA ASP A 301 -23.76 3.26 -1.35
C ASP A 301 -22.33 3.68 -0.96
N PRO A 302 -21.68 4.51 -1.77
CA PRO A 302 -20.31 4.96 -1.49
C PRO A 302 -20.26 5.90 -0.27
N THR A 303 -21.35 6.54 0.10
CA THR A 303 -21.41 7.49 1.22
C THR A 303 -21.26 6.77 2.54
N LEU A 304 -21.92 5.64 2.71
CA LEU A 304 -21.83 4.80 3.89
C LEU A 304 -20.41 4.21 4.04
N ALA A 305 -19.85 3.70 2.94
CA ALA A 305 -18.48 3.16 2.94
C ALA A 305 -17.42 4.22 3.27
N ARG A 306 -17.55 5.44 2.71
CA ARG A 306 -16.68 6.58 3.06
C ARG A 306 -16.79 6.96 4.52
N ARG A 307 -18.00 6.99 5.07
CA ARG A 307 -18.23 7.32 6.47
C ARG A 307 -17.59 6.27 7.39
N ALA A 308 -17.79 4.99 7.11
CA ALA A 308 -17.19 3.90 7.85
C ALA A 308 -15.65 3.94 7.78
N GLY A 309 -15.09 4.14 6.59
CA GLY A 309 -13.65 4.28 6.38
C GLY A 309 -13.05 5.50 7.08
N LEU A 310 -13.76 6.65 7.08
CA LEU A 310 -13.29 7.85 7.77
C LEU A 310 -13.22 7.67 9.30
N LEU A 311 -14.14 6.88 9.85
CA LEU A 311 -14.28 6.69 11.30
C LEU A 311 -13.63 5.42 11.84
N HIS A 312 -13.08 4.53 10.99
CA HIS A 312 -12.59 3.23 11.44
C HIS A 312 -11.55 3.33 12.57
N ASP A 313 -10.71 4.33 12.50
CA ASP A 313 -9.61 4.58 13.45
C ASP A 313 -9.87 5.72 14.45
N ILE A 314 -11.11 6.18 14.58
CA ILE A 314 -11.46 7.36 15.42
C ILE A 314 -11.03 7.19 16.88
N GLY A 315 -10.98 5.97 17.39
CA GLY A 315 -10.52 5.68 18.75
C GLY A 315 -9.06 6.06 18.99
N LYS A 316 -8.21 6.12 17.95
CA LYS A 316 -6.83 6.57 18.09
C LYS A 316 -6.70 8.03 18.55
N SER A 317 -7.76 8.84 18.42
CA SER A 317 -7.78 10.22 18.92
C SER A 317 -7.72 10.33 20.44
N LEU A 318 -8.09 9.28 21.19
CA LEU A 318 -8.21 9.26 22.65
C LEU A 318 -7.41 8.18 23.37
N THR A 319 -6.70 7.28 22.67
CA THR A 319 -5.94 6.18 23.30
C THR A 319 -4.84 6.61 24.27
N HIS A 320 -4.49 7.89 24.34
CA HIS A 320 -3.57 8.45 25.34
C HIS A 320 -4.28 8.87 26.63
N GLU A 321 -5.60 9.08 26.57
CA GLU A 321 -6.42 9.57 27.68
C GLU A 321 -7.24 8.46 28.33
N ILE A 322 -7.53 7.39 27.57
CA ILE A 322 -8.43 6.29 27.96
C ILE A 322 -7.71 4.95 27.76
N GLU A 323 -7.75 4.08 28.77
CA GLU A 323 -7.25 2.70 28.67
C GLU A 323 -8.16 1.86 27.78
N GLY A 324 -7.58 1.11 26.85
CA GLY A 324 -8.30 0.21 25.97
C GLY A 324 -7.77 0.18 24.54
N SER A 325 -8.26 -0.74 23.73
CA SER A 325 -7.93 -0.78 22.32
C SER A 325 -8.62 0.38 21.58
N HIS A 326 -7.98 0.93 20.55
CA HIS A 326 -8.59 1.98 19.72
C HIS A 326 -9.91 1.53 19.08
N VAL A 327 -10.05 0.22 18.82
CA VAL A 327 -11.28 -0.38 18.31
C VAL A 327 -12.40 -0.24 19.34
N ALA A 328 -12.17 -0.66 20.58
CA ALA A 328 -13.18 -0.56 21.66
C ALA A 328 -13.58 0.90 21.91
N ILE A 329 -12.59 1.80 22.02
CA ILE A 329 -12.84 3.24 22.20
C ILE A 329 -13.61 3.81 20.98
N GLY A 330 -13.25 3.42 19.77
CA GLY A 330 -13.93 3.84 18.53
C GLY A 330 -15.38 3.41 18.47
N VAL A 331 -15.67 2.17 18.85
CA VAL A 331 -17.04 1.62 18.95
C VAL A 331 -17.87 2.39 19.98
N GLU A 332 -17.30 2.67 21.17
CA GLU A 332 -18.00 3.47 22.19
C GLU A 332 -18.30 4.89 21.72
N LEU A 333 -17.34 5.54 21.07
CA LEU A 333 -17.54 6.87 20.49
C LEU A 333 -18.63 6.86 19.41
N ALA A 334 -18.59 5.90 18.49
CA ALA A 334 -19.59 5.77 17.44
C ALA A 334 -21.00 5.53 18.01
N LYS A 335 -21.14 4.69 19.03
CA LYS A 335 -22.39 4.47 19.76
C LYS A 335 -22.87 5.73 20.48
N LYS A 336 -21.97 6.44 21.18
CA LYS A 336 -22.27 7.67 21.92
C LYS A 336 -22.83 8.75 20.98
N TYR A 337 -22.27 8.89 19.80
CA TYR A 337 -22.69 9.90 18.82
C TYR A 337 -23.69 9.38 17.79
N LYS A 338 -24.28 8.20 18.04
CA LYS A 338 -25.41 7.62 17.28
C LYS A 338 -25.09 7.37 15.81
N GLU A 339 -23.90 6.84 15.52
CA GLU A 339 -23.57 6.33 14.20
C GLU A 339 -24.40 5.09 13.85
N SER A 340 -24.54 4.79 12.54
CA SER A 340 -25.32 3.64 12.10
C SER A 340 -24.67 2.30 12.55
N PRO A 341 -25.48 1.24 12.73
CA PRO A 341 -24.95 -0.08 13.10
C PRO A 341 -23.89 -0.61 12.14
N GLU A 342 -24.03 -0.32 10.84
CA GLU A 342 -23.07 -0.72 9.82
C GLU A 342 -21.71 -0.02 10.00
N VAL A 343 -21.71 1.27 10.32
CA VAL A 343 -20.48 2.03 10.62
C VAL A 343 -19.83 1.50 11.90
N ILE A 344 -20.63 1.27 12.95
CA ILE A 344 -20.13 0.72 14.22
C ILE A 344 -19.49 -0.66 13.98
N HIS A 345 -20.17 -1.53 13.21
CA HIS A 345 -19.65 -2.85 12.89
C HIS A 345 -18.36 -2.78 12.05
N ALA A 346 -18.26 -1.85 11.10
CA ALA A 346 -17.04 -1.65 10.32
C ALA A 346 -15.86 -1.21 11.21
N ILE A 347 -16.11 -0.33 12.21
CA ILE A 347 -15.09 0.06 13.21
C ILE A 347 -14.68 -1.16 14.06
N GLU A 348 -15.62 -2.02 14.43
CA GLU A 348 -15.36 -3.19 15.28
C GLU A 348 -14.57 -4.28 14.54
N ALA A 349 -14.84 -4.47 13.24
CA ALA A 349 -14.33 -5.59 12.45
C ALA A 349 -13.05 -5.29 11.67
N HIS A 350 -12.58 -4.03 11.57
CA HIS A 350 -11.52 -3.66 10.61
C HIS A 350 -10.16 -4.35 10.85
N HIS A 351 -9.87 -4.82 12.06
CA HIS A 351 -8.65 -5.62 12.34
C HIS A 351 -8.88 -7.14 12.30
N GLY A 352 -10.11 -7.59 12.07
CA GLY A 352 -10.43 -9.02 12.00
C GLY A 352 -10.66 -9.71 13.35
N ASP A 353 -10.63 -8.97 14.47
CA ASP A 353 -10.98 -9.50 15.79
C ASP A 353 -12.44 -9.94 15.87
N VAL A 354 -13.29 -9.31 15.07
CA VAL A 354 -14.69 -9.66 14.86
C VAL A 354 -14.90 -9.93 13.37
N GLU A 355 -15.66 -10.98 13.06
CA GLU A 355 -15.98 -11.34 11.67
C GLU A 355 -16.75 -10.22 10.95
N ALA A 356 -16.27 -9.82 9.79
CA ALA A 356 -16.93 -8.81 8.96
C ALA A 356 -18.20 -9.37 8.31
N LYS A 357 -19.35 -9.06 8.88
CA LYS A 357 -20.68 -9.56 8.44
C LYS A 357 -21.34 -8.69 7.39
N THR A 358 -20.83 -7.50 7.13
CA THR A 358 -21.37 -6.57 6.13
C THR A 358 -20.32 -6.30 5.05
N VAL A 359 -20.78 -6.11 3.81
CA VAL A 359 -19.89 -5.76 2.71
C VAL A 359 -19.09 -4.48 3.01
N VAL A 360 -19.71 -3.50 3.66
CA VAL A 360 -19.05 -2.26 4.07
C VAL A 360 -17.88 -2.54 5.01
N ALA A 361 -18.03 -3.45 5.98
CA ALA A 361 -16.93 -3.84 6.89
C ALA A 361 -15.79 -4.50 6.13
N CYS A 362 -16.10 -5.40 5.18
CA CYS A 362 -15.08 -6.02 4.31
C CYS A 362 -14.34 -4.97 3.47
N LEU A 363 -15.07 -3.99 2.91
CA LEU A 363 -14.48 -2.92 2.12
C LEU A 363 -13.56 -2.02 2.94
N VAL A 364 -13.95 -1.68 4.17
CA VAL A 364 -13.11 -0.89 5.08
C VAL A 364 -11.86 -1.66 5.47
N GLN A 365 -11.97 -2.94 5.79
CA GLN A 365 -10.83 -3.81 6.09
C GLN A 365 -9.85 -3.90 4.90
N ALA A 366 -10.38 -4.09 3.69
CA ALA A 366 -9.57 -4.13 2.48
C ALA A 366 -8.91 -2.77 2.19
N ALA A 367 -9.65 -1.66 2.36
CA ALA A 367 -9.14 -0.31 2.15
C ALA A 367 -8.03 0.06 3.15
N ASP A 368 -8.19 -0.31 4.43
CA ASP A 368 -7.17 -0.14 5.45
C ASP A 368 -5.89 -0.93 5.10
N ALA A 369 -6.02 -2.20 4.76
CA ALA A 369 -4.90 -3.04 4.35
C ALA A 369 -4.16 -2.47 3.13
N VAL A 370 -4.88 -1.99 2.11
CA VAL A 370 -4.31 -1.37 0.91
C VAL A 370 -3.59 -0.07 1.24
N SER A 371 -4.20 0.81 2.03
CA SER A 371 -3.59 2.06 2.47
C SER A 371 -2.31 1.82 3.28
N ALA A 372 -2.33 0.81 4.15
CA ALA A 372 -1.17 0.41 4.96
C ALA A 372 -0.03 -0.25 4.15
N ALA A 373 -0.36 -0.96 3.07
CA ALA A 373 0.59 -1.74 2.27
C ALA A 373 1.22 -0.95 1.12
N ARG A 374 0.71 0.22 0.75
CA ARG A 374 1.25 0.99 -0.38
C ARG A 374 2.70 1.42 -0.15
N PRO A 375 3.54 1.45 -1.20
CA PRO A 375 4.93 1.89 -1.08
C PRO A 375 5.05 3.31 -0.50
N GLY A 376 5.81 3.45 0.58
CA GLY A 376 6.05 4.73 1.26
C GLY A 376 5.00 5.13 2.31
N ALA A 377 3.93 4.36 2.49
CA ALA A 377 2.92 4.61 3.51
C ALA A 377 3.45 4.39 4.93
N ARG A 378 4.20 3.33 5.14
CA ARG A 378 4.86 3.02 6.41
C ARG A 378 6.34 3.36 6.31
N ARG A 379 6.80 4.33 7.07
CA ARG A 379 8.22 4.49 7.33
C ARG A 379 8.62 3.48 8.39
N GLU A 380 9.32 2.47 7.96
CA GLU A 380 9.98 1.57 8.89
C GLU A 380 11.03 2.37 9.68
N ASN A 381 11.01 2.27 11.01
CA ASN A 381 12.04 2.86 11.83
C ASN A 381 13.38 2.23 11.43
N LEU A 382 14.44 3.03 11.29
CA LEU A 382 15.76 2.58 10.86
C LEU A 382 16.25 1.37 11.68
N GLU A 383 15.98 1.36 12.99
CA GLU A 383 16.30 0.23 13.86
C GLU A 383 15.55 -1.06 13.50
N ASN A 384 14.26 -0.96 13.21
CA ASN A 384 13.45 -2.12 12.80
C ASN A 384 13.86 -2.62 11.42
N TYR A 385 14.22 -1.71 10.54
CA TYR A 385 14.78 -2.02 9.23
C TYR A 385 16.09 -2.80 9.35
N ILE A 386 17.02 -2.31 10.17
CA ILE A 386 18.31 -2.98 10.41
C ILE A 386 18.08 -4.36 11.05
N LYS A 387 17.26 -4.46 12.10
CA LYS A 387 16.91 -5.73 12.75
C LYS A 387 16.29 -6.75 11.78
N ARG A 388 15.48 -6.27 10.84
CA ARG A 388 14.89 -7.14 9.81
C ARG A 388 15.95 -7.66 8.84
N LEU A 389 16.88 -6.81 8.39
CA LEU A 389 17.99 -7.24 7.54
C LEU A 389 18.89 -8.24 8.26
N GLU A 390 19.26 -7.95 9.51
CA GLU A 390 20.06 -8.85 10.34
C GLU A 390 19.38 -10.20 10.57
N LYS A 391 18.06 -10.20 10.83
CA LYS A 391 17.28 -11.43 10.99
C LYS A 391 17.23 -12.23 9.69
N LEU A 392 17.04 -11.57 8.54
CA LEU A 392 17.01 -12.20 7.22
C LEU A 392 18.36 -12.87 6.91
N GLU A 393 19.47 -12.18 7.18
CA GLU A 393 20.83 -12.71 7.03
C GLU A 393 21.13 -13.84 8.02
N ALA A 394 20.66 -13.74 9.27
CA ALA A 394 20.81 -14.77 10.28
C ALA A 394 20.08 -16.07 9.90
N ILE A 395 18.85 -15.97 9.39
CA ILE A 395 18.09 -17.13 8.89
C ILE A 395 18.87 -17.84 7.79
N ALA A 396 19.35 -17.10 6.78
CA ALA A 396 20.09 -17.71 5.68
C ALA A 396 21.41 -18.33 6.14
N THR A 397 22.14 -17.66 7.03
CA THR A 397 23.43 -18.14 7.56
C THR A 397 23.27 -19.36 8.47
N SER A 398 22.07 -19.61 9.01
CA SER A 398 21.81 -20.80 9.85
C SER A 398 21.82 -22.13 9.09
N PHE A 399 21.82 -22.09 7.75
CA PHE A 399 21.85 -23.30 6.92
C PHE A 399 23.27 -23.80 6.71
N GLU A 400 23.45 -25.11 6.80
CA GLU A 400 24.74 -25.74 6.58
C GLU A 400 25.16 -25.56 5.11
N GLY A 401 26.44 -25.19 4.90
CA GLY A 401 26.98 -24.94 3.57
C GLY A 401 26.84 -23.49 3.07
N VAL A 402 26.18 -22.62 3.81
CA VAL A 402 26.19 -21.18 3.54
C VAL A 402 27.52 -20.58 4.03
N GLU A 403 28.21 -19.86 3.16
CA GLU A 403 29.44 -19.12 3.50
C GLU A 403 29.12 -17.72 4.00
N LYS A 404 28.27 -16.99 3.22
CA LYS A 404 27.85 -15.62 3.51
C LYS A 404 26.48 -15.36 2.96
N SER A 405 25.75 -14.47 3.59
CA SER A 405 24.49 -13.95 3.08
C SER A 405 24.46 -12.43 3.14
N TYR A 406 23.78 -11.80 2.19
CA TYR A 406 23.63 -10.35 2.10
C TYR A 406 22.19 -10.01 1.75
N ALA A 407 21.54 -9.25 2.60
CA ALA A 407 20.27 -8.64 2.28
C ALA A 407 20.48 -7.40 1.40
N ILE A 408 19.99 -7.43 0.18
CA ILE A 408 20.12 -6.36 -0.81
C ILE A 408 18.77 -5.82 -1.24
N GLN A 409 18.73 -4.71 -2.00
CA GLN A 409 17.50 -4.06 -2.45
C GLN A 409 16.52 -3.75 -1.30
N ALA A 410 17.02 -3.19 -0.21
CA ALA A 410 16.24 -2.88 0.98
C ALA A 410 15.53 -4.12 1.61
N GLY A 411 16.16 -5.29 1.55
CA GLY A 411 15.62 -6.54 2.10
C GLY A 411 14.60 -7.25 1.19
N ARG A 412 14.46 -6.83 -0.06
CA ARG A 412 13.61 -7.50 -1.06
C ARG A 412 14.32 -8.63 -1.80
N GLU A 413 15.63 -8.71 -1.70
CA GLU A 413 16.43 -9.81 -2.22
C GLU A 413 17.47 -10.21 -1.16
N ILE A 414 17.61 -11.51 -0.92
CA ILE A 414 18.72 -12.05 -0.15
C ILE A 414 19.64 -12.80 -1.11
N ARG A 415 20.92 -12.42 -1.12
CA ARG A 415 21.96 -13.10 -1.90
C ARG A 415 22.79 -13.97 -0.97
N ILE A 416 22.82 -15.26 -1.26
CA ILE A 416 23.42 -16.30 -0.43
C ILE A 416 24.58 -16.92 -1.21
N ILE A 417 25.76 -16.91 -0.63
CA ILE A 417 26.96 -17.52 -1.21
C ILE A 417 27.18 -18.87 -0.53
N LEU A 418 27.22 -19.92 -1.32
CA LEU A 418 27.44 -21.29 -0.85
C LEU A 418 28.89 -21.70 -0.95
N LYS A 419 29.30 -22.62 -0.05
CA LYS A 419 30.61 -23.30 -0.11
C LYS A 419 30.55 -24.38 -1.19
N PRO A 420 31.36 -24.29 -2.26
CA PRO A 420 31.29 -25.23 -3.37
C PRO A 420 31.66 -26.67 -2.99
N GLU A 421 32.46 -26.82 -1.91
CA GLU A 421 32.89 -28.12 -1.42
C GLU A 421 31.79 -28.89 -0.65
N VAL A 422 30.76 -28.16 -0.16
CA VAL A 422 29.72 -28.73 0.72
C VAL A 422 28.43 -28.97 -0.02
N ILE A 423 28.04 -28.05 -0.93
CA ILE A 423 26.75 -28.04 -1.61
C ILE A 423 26.95 -28.26 -3.12
N SER A 424 26.29 -29.26 -3.69
CA SER A 424 26.24 -29.50 -5.13
C SER A 424 25.21 -28.63 -5.84
N ASP A 425 25.25 -28.55 -7.18
CA ASP A 425 24.29 -27.77 -7.98
C ASP A 425 22.83 -28.25 -7.79
N ASP A 426 22.62 -29.55 -7.65
CA ASP A 426 21.31 -30.14 -7.39
C ASP A 426 20.78 -29.76 -5.99
N GLN A 427 21.66 -29.74 -5.00
CA GLN A 427 21.31 -29.36 -3.63
C GLN A 427 21.04 -27.87 -3.48
N MET A 428 21.63 -27.03 -4.32
CA MET A 428 21.44 -25.58 -4.30
C MET A 428 19.96 -25.18 -4.45
N VAL A 429 19.23 -25.89 -5.30
CA VAL A 429 17.79 -25.64 -5.53
C VAL A 429 16.97 -25.98 -4.28
N ILE A 430 17.33 -27.06 -3.60
CA ILE A 430 16.65 -27.52 -2.37
C ILE A 430 16.92 -26.49 -1.24
N VAL A 431 18.18 -26.11 -1.05
CA VAL A 431 18.58 -25.11 -0.04
C VAL A 431 17.89 -23.77 -0.28
N ALA A 432 17.78 -23.32 -1.53
CA ALA A 432 17.06 -22.08 -1.86
C ALA A 432 15.57 -22.15 -1.43
N ARG A 433 14.93 -23.29 -1.65
CA ARG A 433 13.52 -23.53 -1.28
C ARG A 433 13.34 -23.61 0.23
N ASP A 434 14.23 -24.30 0.92
CA ASP A 434 14.16 -24.46 2.37
C ASP A 434 14.41 -23.13 3.10
N ILE A 435 15.33 -22.30 2.60
CA ILE A 435 15.55 -20.95 3.10
C ILE A 435 14.31 -20.09 2.85
N ALA A 436 13.72 -20.14 1.66
CA ALA A 436 12.51 -19.38 1.36
C ALA A 436 11.38 -19.76 2.33
N LYS A 437 11.16 -21.05 2.54
CA LYS A 437 10.14 -21.55 3.48
C LYS A 437 10.40 -21.10 4.91
N LYS A 438 11.63 -21.15 5.39
CA LYS A 438 12.00 -20.70 6.73
C LYS A 438 11.81 -19.19 6.90
N ILE A 439 12.09 -18.39 5.87
CA ILE A 439 11.81 -16.95 5.86
C ILE A 439 10.30 -16.71 5.98
N GLU A 440 9.47 -17.46 5.25
CA GLU A 440 8.00 -17.37 5.34
C GLU A 440 7.46 -17.73 6.71
N GLU A 441 8.06 -18.72 7.38
CA GLU A 441 7.62 -19.17 8.70
C GLU A 441 8.07 -18.24 9.86
N GLU A 442 9.24 -17.60 9.76
CA GLU A 442 9.87 -16.86 10.86
C GLU A 442 9.79 -15.34 10.73
N MET A 443 9.39 -14.81 9.56
CA MET A 443 9.42 -13.38 9.29
C MET A 443 8.10 -12.85 8.73
N ASP A 444 7.58 -11.79 9.35
CA ASP A 444 6.57 -10.93 8.75
C ASP A 444 7.24 -9.89 7.85
N TYR A 445 6.91 -9.91 6.55
CA TYR A 445 7.45 -8.95 5.58
C TYR A 445 6.40 -8.50 4.55
N PRO A 446 6.42 -7.23 4.16
CA PRO A 446 5.49 -6.71 3.17
C PRO A 446 5.97 -7.07 1.75
N GLY A 447 5.33 -8.01 1.09
CA GLY A 447 5.60 -8.38 -0.29
C GLY A 447 6.39 -9.68 -0.46
N GLN A 448 7.13 -9.82 -1.56
CA GLN A 448 7.94 -11.00 -1.87
C GLN A 448 9.42 -10.74 -1.60
N ILE A 449 10.11 -11.70 -1.00
CA ILE A 449 11.58 -11.70 -0.85
C ILE A 449 12.15 -12.68 -1.88
N LYS A 450 13.02 -12.18 -2.75
CA LYS A 450 13.73 -13.00 -3.72
C LYS A 450 14.93 -13.67 -3.06
N VAL A 451 14.93 -14.99 -2.97
CA VAL A 451 16.07 -15.79 -2.50
C VAL A 451 16.97 -16.12 -3.68
N ASN A 452 18.16 -15.53 -3.70
CA ASN A 452 19.14 -15.71 -4.76
C ASN A 452 20.37 -16.44 -4.21
N VAL A 453 20.52 -17.70 -4.60
CA VAL A 453 21.63 -18.56 -4.15
C VAL A 453 22.70 -18.64 -5.22
N VAL A 454 23.92 -18.39 -4.85
CA VAL A 454 25.08 -18.35 -5.74
C VAL A 454 26.13 -19.34 -5.25
N ARG A 455 26.58 -20.22 -6.15
CA ARG A 455 27.74 -21.09 -5.95
C ARG A 455 28.83 -20.67 -6.92
N GLU A 456 29.98 -20.26 -6.41
CA GLU A 456 31.07 -19.73 -7.23
C GLU A 456 32.34 -20.55 -7.05
N THR A 457 32.93 -21.00 -8.16
CA THR A 457 34.26 -21.64 -8.17
C THR A 457 35.24 -20.72 -8.92
N ARG A 458 36.33 -20.34 -8.28
CA ARG A 458 37.34 -19.47 -8.89
C ARG A 458 38.63 -20.24 -9.16
N ALA A 459 39.17 -20.11 -10.36
CA ALA A 459 40.50 -20.50 -10.70
C ALA A 459 41.34 -19.24 -11.01
N VAL A 460 42.51 -19.11 -10.40
CA VAL A 460 43.42 -17.95 -10.61
C VAL A 460 44.72 -18.49 -11.15
N ASP A 461 45.19 -17.97 -12.29
CA ASP A 461 46.53 -18.20 -12.83
C ASP A 461 47.19 -16.85 -13.16
N TYR A 462 48.48 -16.79 -13.08
CA TYR A 462 49.28 -15.59 -13.33
C TYR A 462 50.06 -15.73 -14.63
N ALA A 463 49.77 -14.90 -15.62
CA ALA A 463 50.62 -14.74 -16.78
C ALA A 463 51.92 -14.02 -16.34
N LYS A 464 53.07 -14.63 -16.61
CA LYS A 464 54.40 -14.04 -16.35
C LYS A 464 54.96 -13.38 -17.61
#